data_f27face704ec01f6479e889bd278df28
#
_entry.id   f27face704ec01f6479e889bd278df28
#
_cell.length_a   1.000
_cell.length_b   1.000
_cell.length_c   1.000
_cell.angle_alpha   90.00
_cell.angle_beta   90.00
_cell.angle_gamma   90.00
#
_symmetry.space_group_name_H-M   'P 1'
#
loop_
_entity.id
_entity.type
_entity.pdbx_description
1 polymer ?
#
loop_
_entity_poly.entity_id
_entity_poly.type
_entity_poly.pdbx_seq_one_letter_code
_entity_poly.pdbx_strand_id
1 'polypeptide(L)'
;MNDISVLTGGRAGDGINSAGLLIAHLFNQMGYQTYLYFDYPSLIKGGHNFTITRAAEQKIGAHRDRCDYLLALSQDSVDLHQHLLSENAVILFDSGRVHGQGQGIPVEAILKAEQAPPVMGNSCIIGAFAKASGIPFDVVETVIRRQIPKAPEKNLSIARKGYEVVREEGVIPRVGTTCCPLINGNEAIG
;
A
#
# COMPACT_ATOMS: atom_id res chain seq x y z
N MET A 1 18.49 -7.89 -8.85
CA MET A 1 18.10 -7.94 -7.42
C MET A 1 17.02 -6.88 -7.23
N ASN A 2 15.81 -7.32 -6.92
CA ASN A 2 14.68 -6.40 -6.75
C ASN A 2 14.70 -5.84 -5.33
N ASP A 3 14.65 -4.52 -5.23
CA ASP A 3 14.63 -3.76 -3.97
C ASP A 3 13.69 -2.58 -4.19
N ILE A 4 12.49 -2.68 -3.62
CA ILE A 4 11.34 -1.82 -3.91
C ILE A 4 10.95 -1.09 -2.63
N SER A 5 10.65 0.20 -2.74
CA SER A 5 10.21 1.01 -1.61
C SER A 5 8.92 1.74 -1.95
N VAL A 6 7.93 1.63 -1.06
CA VAL A 6 6.59 2.20 -1.21
C VAL A 6 6.32 3.14 -0.06
N LEU A 7 6.09 4.40 -0.36
CA LEU A 7 5.62 5.39 0.60
C LEU A 7 4.10 5.46 0.54
N THR A 8 3.44 5.33 1.69
CA THR A 8 2.00 5.52 1.82
C THR A 8 1.75 6.67 2.79
N GLY A 9 1.10 7.72 2.33
CA GLY A 9 0.85 8.91 3.13
C GLY A 9 -0.61 9.33 3.15
N GLY A 10 -1.03 9.96 4.25
CA GLY A 10 -2.40 10.45 4.42
C GLY A 10 -2.59 11.13 5.77
N ARG A 11 -3.84 11.45 6.10
CA ARG A 11 -4.19 12.07 7.37
C ARG A 11 -4.27 11.05 8.51
N ALA A 12 -4.01 11.50 9.72
CA ALA A 12 -4.27 10.71 10.92
C ALA A 12 -5.75 10.27 10.95
N GLY A 13 -5.97 8.96 10.96
CA GLY A 13 -7.29 8.33 10.84
C GLY A 13 -7.60 7.74 9.47
N ASP A 14 -6.83 7.98 8.44
CA ASP A 14 -6.99 7.36 7.11
C ASP A 14 -6.51 5.89 7.07
N GLY A 15 -6.01 5.35 8.18
CA GLY A 15 -5.58 3.95 8.27
C GLY A 15 -4.24 3.68 7.57
N ILE A 16 -3.35 4.66 7.54
CA ILE A 16 -2.04 4.60 6.84
C ILE A 16 -1.20 3.40 7.29
N ASN A 17 -1.20 3.09 8.59
CA ASN A 17 -0.47 1.92 9.11
C ASN A 17 -1.01 0.61 8.58
N SER A 18 -2.34 0.48 8.55
CA SER A 18 -2.98 -0.72 8.02
C SER A 18 -2.66 -0.89 6.54
N ALA A 19 -2.61 0.21 5.78
CA ALA A 19 -2.20 0.18 4.38
C ALA A 19 -0.75 -0.28 4.21
N GLY A 20 0.20 0.28 4.99
CA GLY A 20 1.60 -0.14 4.99
C GLY A 20 1.78 -1.63 5.34
N LEU A 21 1.05 -2.11 6.36
CA LEU A 21 1.06 -3.53 6.73
C LEU A 21 0.50 -4.42 5.60
N LEU A 22 -0.59 -4.03 4.96
CA LEU A 22 -1.14 -4.80 3.83
C LEU A 22 -0.15 -4.89 2.67
N ILE A 23 0.55 -3.78 2.35
CA ILE A 23 1.62 -3.77 1.32
C ILE A 23 2.75 -4.72 1.71
N ALA A 24 3.19 -4.70 2.97
CA ALA A 24 4.21 -5.63 3.47
C ALA A 24 3.76 -7.10 3.30
N HIS A 25 2.50 -7.40 3.62
CA HIS A 25 1.94 -8.73 3.43
C HIS A 25 1.84 -9.14 1.95
N LEU A 26 1.51 -8.21 1.04
CA LEU A 26 1.54 -8.50 -0.40
C LEU A 26 2.94 -8.91 -0.85
N PHE A 27 3.97 -8.14 -0.48
CA PHE A 27 5.35 -8.48 -0.79
C PHE A 27 5.81 -9.80 -0.17
N ASN A 28 5.42 -10.08 1.08
CA ASN A 28 5.74 -11.35 1.73
C ASN A 28 5.10 -12.54 0.99
N GLN A 29 3.86 -12.42 0.49
CA GLN A 29 3.23 -13.45 -0.35
C GLN A 29 3.93 -13.61 -1.71
N MET A 30 4.61 -12.58 -2.18
CA MET A 30 5.46 -12.62 -3.39
C MET A 30 6.86 -13.17 -3.12
N GLY A 31 7.21 -13.51 -1.87
CA GLY A 31 8.49 -14.08 -1.47
C GLY A 31 9.56 -13.06 -1.03
N TYR A 32 9.22 -11.79 -0.92
CA TYR A 32 10.15 -10.74 -0.48
C TYR A 32 10.29 -10.68 1.04
N GLN A 33 11.47 -10.32 1.51
CA GLN A 33 11.69 -9.82 2.86
C GLN A 33 11.22 -8.39 2.95
N THR A 34 10.58 -8.01 4.05
CA THR A 34 10.02 -6.66 4.19
C THR A 34 10.54 -5.95 5.43
N TYR A 35 10.69 -4.64 5.32
CA TYR A 35 10.93 -3.73 6.43
C TYR A 35 9.88 -2.62 6.36
N LEU A 36 9.25 -2.34 7.49
CA LEU A 36 8.19 -1.35 7.59
C LEU A 36 8.58 -0.27 8.59
N TYR A 37 8.65 0.97 8.11
CA TYR A 37 8.88 2.17 8.90
C TYR A 37 7.57 2.94 9.04
N PHE A 38 7.27 3.35 10.27
CA PHE A 38 6.11 4.18 10.57
C PHE A 38 6.57 5.55 11.06
N ASP A 39 6.01 6.60 10.50
CA ASP A 39 6.22 7.95 10.99
C ASP A 39 4.88 8.57 11.41
N TYR A 40 4.83 8.98 12.67
CA TYR A 40 3.67 9.63 13.28
C TYR A 40 4.04 11.01 13.82
N PRO A 41 4.35 11.98 12.95
CA PRO A 41 4.70 13.30 13.42
C PRO A 41 3.53 14.02 14.11
N SER A 42 2.29 13.55 13.89
CA SER A 42 1.09 14.13 14.49
C SER A 42 0.17 13.09 15.09
N LEU A 43 -0.14 13.26 16.38
CA LEU A 43 -1.21 12.56 17.09
C LEU A 43 -2.55 13.31 17.00
N ILE A 44 -2.54 14.52 16.43
CA ILE A 44 -3.74 15.35 16.28
C ILE A 44 -4.51 14.82 15.05
N LYS A 45 -5.81 14.61 15.22
CA LYS A 45 -6.69 14.18 14.13
C LYS A 45 -6.57 15.13 12.93
N GLY A 46 -6.26 14.57 11.76
CA GLY A 46 -6.06 15.34 10.53
C GLY A 46 -4.61 15.75 10.24
N GLY A 47 -3.66 15.53 11.17
CA GLY A 47 -2.23 15.70 10.89
C GLY A 47 -1.73 14.65 9.92
N HIS A 48 -0.64 14.96 9.20
CA HIS A 48 -0.04 14.08 8.21
C HIS A 48 0.75 12.94 8.88
N ASN A 49 0.53 11.71 8.40
CA ASN A 49 1.26 10.52 8.79
C ASN A 49 1.66 9.74 7.54
N PHE A 50 2.75 8.98 7.62
CA PHE A 50 3.17 8.14 6.51
C PHE A 50 3.86 6.85 6.97
N THR A 51 3.95 5.90 6.06
CA THR A 51 4.72 4.67 6.22
C THR A 51 5.62 4.48 5.01
N ILE A 52 6.78 3.85 5.21
CA ILE A 52 7.63 3.36 4.13
C ILE A 52 7.75 1.85 4.26
N THR A 53 7.24 1.14 3.27
CA THR A 53 7.38 -0.30 3.16
C THR A 53 8.47 -0.61 2.14
N ARG A 54 9.58 -1.19 2.59
CA ARG A 54 10.65 -1.69 1.72
C ARG A 54 10.54 -3.19 1.59
N ALA A 55 10.72 -3.69 0.37
CA ALA A 55 10.72 -5.11 0.03
C ALA A 55 11.97 -5.45 -0.78
N ALA A 56 12.71 -6.47 -0.36
CA ALA A 56 13.90 -6.93 -1.07
C ALA A 56 14.00 -8.47 -1.05
N GLU A 57 14.76 -9.03 -1.98
CA GLU A 57 15.02 -10.47 -2.02
C GLU A 57 15.86 -10.95 -0.83
N GLN A 58 16.64 -10.05 -0.25
CA GLN A 58 17.50 -10.33 0.90
C GLN A 58 16.96 -9.68 2.18
N LYS A 59 17.44 -10.16 3.33
CA LYS A 59 17.10 -9.58 4.63
C LYS A 59 17.55 -8.11 4.69
N ILE A 60 16.63 -7.25 5.09
CA ILE A 60 16.81 -5.82 5.22
C ILE A 60 16.49 -5.35 6.64
N GLY A 61 17.18 -4.30 7.09
CA GLY A 61 17.02 -3.75 8.45
C GLY A 61 16.76 -2.24 8.47
N ALA A 62 16.54 -1.61 7.30
CA ALA A 62 16.29 -0.17 7.20
C ALA A 62 15.43 0.16 5.97
N HIS A 63 14.78 1.33 5.97
CA HIS A 63 14.18 1.87 4.75
C HIS A 63 15.26 2.43 3.80
N ARG A 64 14.85 2.79 2.58
CA ARG A 64 15.70 3.49 1.60
C ARG A 64 15.39 4.98 1.60
N ASP A 65 16.34 5.78 1.13
CA ASP A 65 16.16 7.23 0.95
C ASP A 65 15.27 7.59 -0.23
N ARG A 66 15.05 6.64 -1.15
CA ARG A 66 14.20 6.84 -2.34
C ARG A 66 13.09 5.80 -2.38
N CYS A 67 11.90 6.26 -2.79
CA CYS A 67 10.71 5.43 -2.93
C CYS A 67 10.34 5.30 -4.41
N ASP A 68 9.99 4.07 -4.81
CA ASP A 68 9.62 3.73 -6.18
C ASP A 68 8.12 3.91 -6.43
N TYR A 69 7.34 3.90 -5.35
CA TYR A 69 5.89 4.13 -5.38
C TYR A 69 5.49 5.13 -4.30
N LEU A 70 4.53 6.00 -4.64
CA LEU A 70 3.82 6.85 -3.69
C LEU A 70 2.32 6.54 -3.74
N LEU A 71 1.72 6.20 -2.61
CA LEU A 71 0.29 6.08 -2.43
C LEU A 71 -0.20 7.26 -1.60
N ALA A 72 -0.79 8.27 -2.26
CA ALA A 72 -1.16 9.53 -1.63
C ALA A 72 -2.67 9.59 -1.34
N LEU A 73 -3.03 9.59 -0.05
CA LEU A 73 -4.41 9.73 0.43
C LEU A 73 -4.73 11.16 0.92
N SER A 74 -3.75 12.05 0.90
CA SER A 74 -3.91 13.49 1.16
C SER A 74 -2.92 14.29 0.33
N GLN A 75 -3.20 15.58 0.11
CA GLN A 75 -2.33 16.46 -0.65
C GLN A 75 -0.94 16.57 -0.02
N ASP A 76 -0.86 16.65 1.32
CA ASP A 76 0.41 16.69 2.07
C ASP A 76 1.32 15.49 1.72
N SER A 77 0.75 14.34 1.36
CA SER A 77 1.54 13.17 0.98
C SER A 77 2.37 13.41 -0.28
N VAL A 78 1.87 14.21 -1.22
CA VAL A 78 2.61 14.61 -2.41
C VAL A 78 3.55 15.76 -2.07
N ASP A 79 3.04 16.82 -1.45
CA ASP A 79 3.77 18.08 -1.26
C ASP A 79 5.01 17.90 -0.36
N LEU A 80 4.90 17.07 0.67
CA LEU A 80 5.98 16.85 1.64
C LEU A 80 7.00 15.80 1.19
N HIS A 81 6.64 14.86 0.32
CA HIS A 81 7.48 13.68 0.04
C HIS A 81 8.02 13.60 -1.39
N GLN A 82 7.83 14.61 -2.24
CA GLN A 82 8.38 14.63 -3.61
C GLN A 82 9.90 14.37 -3.62
N HIS A 83 10.63 14.90 -2.64
CA HIS A 83 12.08 14.77 -2.53
C HIS A 83 12.55 13.33 -2.24
N LEU A 84 11.65 12.47 -1.77
CA LEU A 84 11.91 11.05 -1.50
C LEU A 84 11.59 10.15 -2.70
N LEU A 85 11.06 10.67 -3.78
CA LEU A 85 10.68 9.85 -4.92
C LEU A 85 11.86 9.61 -5.86
N SER A 86 11.92 8.39 -6.40
CA SER A 86 12.81 8.04 -7.51
C SER A 86 12.38 8.76 -8.78
N GLU A 87 13.29 8.94 -9.75
CA GLU A 87 12.98 9.63 -11.02
C GLU A 87 11.80 9.01 -11.78
N ASN A 88 11.66 7.68 -11.71
CA ASN A 88 10.58 6.94 -12.36
C ASN A 88 9.54 6.43 -11.37
N ALA A 89 9.36 7.12 -10.24
CA ALA A 89 8.40 6.70 -9.24
C ALA A 89 6.97 6.74 -9.78
N VAL A 90 6.21 5.69 -9.48
CA VAL A 90 4.78 5.62 -9.80
C VAL A 90 3.98 6.27 -8.67
N ILE A 91 3.17 7.27 -9.01
CA ILE A 91 2.32 7.97 -8.05
C ILE A 91 0.87 7.56 -8.27
N LEU A 92 0.27 6.95 -7.26
CA LEU A 92 -1.16 6.66 -7.18
C LEU A 92 -1.78 7.53 -6.10
N PHE A 93 -2.89 8.17 -6.40
CA PHE A 93 -3.51 9.08 -5.43
C PHE A 93 -5.04 9.01 -5.43
N ASP A 94 -5.65 9.32 -4.30
CA ASP A 94 -7.11 9.51 -4.22
C ASP A 94 -7.51 10.79 -4.96
N SER A 95 -8.11 10.66 -6.14
CA SER A 95 -8.47 11.79 -6.99
C SER A 95 -9.57 12.71 -6.42
N GLY A 96 -10.24 12.27 -5.36
CA GLY A 96 -11.18 13.12 -4.61
C GLY A 96 -10.50 14.05 -3.60
N ARG A 97 -9.23 13.81 -3.27
CA ARG A 97 -8.49 14.52 -2.21
C ARG A 97 -7.15 15.10 -2.63
N VAL A 98 -6.60 14.62 -3.74
CA VAL A 98 -5.24 14.95 -4.20
C VAL A 98 -5.29 15.38 -5.66
N HIS A 99 -4.52 16.41 -5.97
CA HIS A 99 -4.30 16.91 -7.31
C HIS A 99 -2.79 16.89 -7.62
N GLY A 100 -2.41 16.39 -8.79
CA GLY A 100 -1.00 16.33 -9.17
C GLY A 100 -0.72 15.41 -10.35
N GLN A 101 0.56 15.15 -10.59
CA GLN A 101 1.01 14.18 -11.58
C GLN A 101 0.86 12.75 -11.03
N GLY A 102 0.60 11.78 -11.92
CA GLY A 102 0.39 10.39 -11.57
C GLY A 102 -0.99 9.91 -11.94
N GLN A 103 -1.38 8.76 -11.40
CA GLN A 103 -2.68 8.17 -11.68
C GLN A 103 -3.65 8.39 -10.51
N GLY A 104 -4.70 9.13 -10.78
CA GLY A 104 -5.82 9.35 -9.85
C GLY A 104 -6.74 8.13 -9.79
N ILE A 105 -7.03 7.70 -8.57
CA ILE A 105 -7.96 6.60 -8.26
C ILE A 105 -9.23 7.22 -7.66
N PRO A 106 -10.42 7.00 -8.24
CA PRO A 106 -11.67 7.61 -7.77
C PRO A 106 -12.22 6.85 -6.55
N VAL A 107 -11.48 6.91 -5.43
CA VAL A 107 -11.77 6.14 -4.20
C VAL A 107 -13.18 6.42 -3.69
N GLU A 108 -13.56 7.69 -3.57
CA GLU A 108 -14.89 8.09 -3.07
C GLU A 108 -16.02 7.54 -3.96
N ALA A 109 -15.86 7.65 -5.28
CA ALA A 109 -16.87 7.15 -6.24
C ALA A 109 -17.03 5.62 -6.13
N ILE A 110 -15.92 4.89 -5.99
CA ILE A 110 -15.93 3.43 -5.80
C ILE A 110 -16.62 3.07 -4.48
N LEU A 111 -16.27 3.74 -3.38
CA LEU A 111 -16.89 3.48 -2.08
C LEU A 111 -18.39 3.77 -2.09
N LYS A 112 -18.81 4.86 -2.75
CA LYS A 112 -20.21 5.23 -2.89
C LYS A 112 -21.00 4.20 -3.70
N ALA A 113 -20.44 3.74 -4.81
CA ALA A 113 -21.05 2.69 -5.64
C ALA A 113 -21.20 1.37 -4.89
N GLU A 114 -20.23 1.04 -4.03
CA GLU A 114 -20.25 -0.16 -3.18
C GLU A 114 -21.05 0.02 -1.88
N GLN A 115 -21.61 1.19 -1.61
CA GLN A 115 -22.23 1.55 -0.32
C GLN A 115 -21.32 1.19 0.86
N ALA A 116 -20.05 1.53 0.75
CA ALA A 116 -19.01 1.16 1.69
C ALA A 116 -18.58 2.34 2.56
N PRO A 117 -18.22 2.11 3.83
CA PRO A 117 -17.72 3.17 4.69
C PRO A 117 -16.32 3.65 4.26
N PRO A 118 -15.96 4.92 4.57
CA PRO A 118 -14.66 5.51 4.17
C PRO A 118 -13.44 4.70 4.59
N VAL A 119 -13.50 3.98 5.70
CA VAL A 119 -12.41 3.12 6.21
C VAL A 119 -11.97 2.02 5.21
N MET A 120 -12.85 1.64 4.28
CA MET A 120 -12.53 0.66 3.24
C MET A 120 -11.78 1.26 2.04
N GLY A 121 -11.52 2.57 2.01
CA GLY A 121 -10.75 3.22 0.95
C GLY A 121 -9.34 2.66 0.76
N ASN A 122 -8.72 2.19 1.84
CA ASN A 122 -7.41 1.54 1.77
C ASN A 122 -7.42 0.30 0.88
N SER A 123 -8.48 -0.50 0.91
CA SER A 123 -8.60 -1.68 0.03
C SER A 123 -8.60 -1.28 -1.45
N CYS A 124 -9.22 -0.13 -1.79
CA CYS A 124 -9.21 0.40 -3.15
C CYS A 124 -7.78 0.76 -3.60
N ILE A 125 -7.05 1.53 -2.80
CA ILE A 125 -5.67 1.96 -3.12
C ILE A 125 -4.72 0.75 -3.16
N ILE A 126 -4.89 -0.23 -2.28
CA ILE A 126 -4.11 -1.48 -2.28
C ILE A 126 -4.35 -2.28 -3.57
N GLY A 127 -5.60 -2.36 -4.03
CA GLY A 127 -5.93 -2.98 -5.32
C GLY A 127 -5.25 -2.26 -6.48
N ALA A 128 -5.33 -0.92 -6.51
CA ALA A 128 -4.67 -0.10 -7.51
C ALA A 128 -3.14 -0.27 -7.49
N PHE A 129 -2.53 -0.27 -6.30
CA PHE A 129 -1.10 -0.52 -6.13
C PHE A 129 -0.70 -1.91 -6.67
N ALA A 130 -1.48 -2.95 -6.35
CA ALA A 130 -1.19 -4.29 -6.83
C ALA A 130 -1.15 -4.36 -8.37
N LYS A 131 -2.10 -3.71 -9.06
CA LYS A 131 -2.08 -3.62 -10.53
C LYS A 131 -0.87 -2.85 -11.04
N ALA A 132 -0.65 -1.65 -10.51
CA ALA A 132 0.46 -0.79 -10.92
C ALA A 132 1.84 -1.42 -10.69
N SER A 133 1.95 -2.32 -9.73
CA SER A 133 3.19 -3.05 -9.40
C SER A 133 3.28 -4.43 -10.05
N GLY A 134 2.24 -4.90 -10.75
CA GLY A 134 2.21 -6.23 -11.36
C GLY A 134 2.01 -7.37 -10.35
N ILE A 135 1.54 -7.08 -9.14
CA ILE A 135 1.15 -8.10 -8.15
C ILE A 135 -0.19 -8.72 -8.60
N PRO A 136 -0.25 -10.04 -8.80
CA PRO A 136 -1.48 -10.71 -9.23
C PRO A 136 -2.61 -10.56 -8.21
N PHE A 137 -3.85 -10.48 -8.68
CA PHE A 137 -5.00 -10.23 -7.80
C PHE A 137 -5.28 -11.38 -6.81
N ASP A 138 -4.90 -12.62 -7.12
CA ASP A 138 -4.98 -13.77 -6.21
C ASP A 138 -4.16 -13.56 -4.92
N VAL A 139 -3.04 -12.85 -5.03
CA VAL A 139 -2.22 -12.43 -3.88
C VAL A 139 -2.99 -11.40 -3.03
N VAL A 140 -3.62 -10.41 -3.68
CA VAL A 140 -4.45 -9.42 -2.98
C VAL A 140 -5.60 -10.11 -2.24
N GLU A 141 -6.28 -11.05 -2.90
CA GLU A 141 -7.36 -11.83 -2.30
C GLU A 141 -6.88 -12.59 -1.06
N THR A 142 -5.76 -13.29 -1.17
CA THR A 142 -5.18 -14.03 -0.06
C THR A 142 -4.87 -13.13 1.13
N VAL A 143 -4.28 -11.97 0.88
CA VAL A 143 -3.90 -11.01 1.94
C VAL A 143 -5.14 -10.40 2.58
N ILE A 144 -6.11 -9.93 1.80
CA ILE A 144 -7.33 -9.32 2.34
C ILE A 144 -8.10 -10.32 3.21
N ARG A 145 -8.30 -11.57 2.77
CA ARG A 145 -8.99 -12.59 3.55
C ARG A 145 -8.32 -12.89 4.88
N ARG A 146 -6.98 -12.87 4.92
CA ARG A 146 -6.21 -13.14 6.14
C ARG A 146 -6.12 -11.94 7.08
N GLN A 147 -5.95 -10.74 6.55
CA GLN A 147 -5.64 -9.55 7.33
C GLN A 147 -6.86 -8.68 7.66
N ILE A 148 -7.93 -8.79 6.89
CA ILE A 148 -9.16 -8.02 7.08
C ILE A 148 -10.35 -8.98 7.33
N PRO A 149 -10.49 -9.53 8.55
CA PRO A 149 -11.55 -10.51 8.84
C PRO A 149 -12.95 -9.90 8.81
N LYS A 150 -13.04 -8.56 8.98
CA LYS A 150 -14.34 -7.86 8.97
C LYS A 150 -14.72 -7.52 7.53
N ALA A 151 -15.83 -8.11 7.06
CA ALA A 151 -16.40 -7.93 5.73
C ALA A 151 -15.38 -8.13 4.59
N PRO A 152 -14.69 -9.29 4.53
CA PRO A 152 -13.62 -9.53 3.55
C PRO A 152 -14.13 -9.45 2.10
N GLU A 153 -15.32 -9.95 1.81
CA GLU A 153 -15.87 -9.92 0.44
C GLU A 153 -16.09 -8.49 -0.05
N LYS A 154 -16.55 -7.60 0.82
CA LYS A 154 -16.75 -6.19 0.46
C LYS A 154 -15.42 -5.49 0.22
N ASN A 155 -14.42 -5.75 1.06
CA ASN A 155 -13.08 -5.23 0.85
C ASN A 155 -12.46 -5.76 -0.46
N LEU A 156 -12.70 -7.02 -0.80
CA LEU A 156 -12.26 -7.63 -2.07
C LEU A 156 -12.93 -6.99 -3.29
N SER A 157 -14.25 -6.74 -3.24
CA SER A 157 -14.94 -6.03 -4.31
C SER A 157 -14.34 -4.65 -4.55
N ILE A 158 -14.09 -3.91 -3.49
CA ILE A 158 -13.50 -2.57 -3.54
C ILE A 158 -12.05 -2.62 -4.07
N ALA A 159 -11.25 -3.57 -3.59
CA ALA A 159 -9.88 -3.76 -4.07
C ALA A 159 -9.85 -4.12 -5.56
N ARG A 160 -10.77 -4.96 -6.03
CA ARG A 160 -10.87 -5.32 -7.45
C ARG A 160 -11.19 -4.11 -8.31
N LYS A 161 -12.12 -3.27 -7.89
CA LYS A 161 -12.42 -2.01 -8.60
C LYS A 161 -11.22 -1.07 -8.66
N GLY A 162 -10.48 -0.94 -7.56
CA GLY A 162 -9.22 -0.20 -7.55
C GLY A 162 -8.19 -0.79 -8.51
N TYR A 163 -8.06 -2.11 -8.54
CA TYR A 163 -7.18 -2.84 -9.45
C TYR A 163 -7.56 -2.60 -10.94
N GLU A 164 -8.83 -2.62 -11.28
CA GLU A 164 -9.33 -2.46 -12.65
C GLU A 164 -9.24 -1.02 -13.18
N VAL A 165 -9.18 -0.01 -12.33
CA VAL A 165 -9.02 1.39 -12.72
C VAL A 165 -7.62 1.67 -13.27
N VAL A 166 -6.61 0.93 -12.83
CA VAL A 166 -5.22 1.15 -13.23
C VAL A 166 -4.99 0.65 -14.66
N ARG A 167 -4.45 1.53 -15.51
CA ARG A 167 -4.26 1.28 -16.95
C ARG A 167 -2.92 0.63 -17.27
N GLU A 168 -1.88 1.02 -16.53
CA GLU A 168 -0.52 0.53 -16.74
C GLU A 168 -0.19 -0.52 -15.69
N GLU A 169 0.39 -1.62 -16.13
CA GLU A 169 0.80 -2.73 -15.29
C GLU A 169 2.32 -2.75 -15.17
N GLY A 170 2.80 -2.66 -13.93
CA GLY A 170 4.21 -2.90 -13.61
C GLY A 170 4.55 -4.38 -13.64
N VAL A 171 5.83 -4.69 -13.49
CA VAL A 171 6.32 -6.09 -13.40
C VAL A 171 7.20 -6.21 -12.17
N ILE A 172 6.63 -6.63 -11.05
CA ILE A 172 7.38 -7.10 -9.89
C ILE A 172 7.36 -8.64 -9.93
N PRO A 173 8.49 -9.30 -10.23
CA PRO A 173 8.52 -10.75 -10.32
C PRO A 173 8.32 -11.39 -8.94
N ARG A 174 7.74 -12.59 -8.91
CA ARG A 174 7.78 -13.42 -7.71
C ARG A 174 9.21 -13.86 -7.44
N VAL A 175 9.65 -13.74 -6.21
CA VAL A 175 10.92 -14.32 -5.75
C VAL A 175 10.68 -15.80 -5.47
N GLY A 176 11.60 -16.66 -5.91
CA GLY A 176 11.49 -18.11 -5.75
C GLY A 176 11.24 -18.48 -4.29
N THR A 177 10.31 -19.39 -4.09
CA THR A 177 9.71 -19.79 -2.81
C THR A 177 10.73 -20.27 -1.79
N THR A 178 11.19 -19.37 -0.95
CA THR A 178 11.39 -19.74 0.44
C THR A 178 10.21 -19.14 1.20
N CYS A 179 9.18 -19.94 1.45
CA CYS A 179 8.09 -19.53 2.33
C CYS A 179 8.70 -19.14 3.67
N CYS A 180 8.94 -17.85 3.89
CA CYS A 180 9.12 -17.37 5.24
C CYS A 180 7.76 -17.52 5.93
N PRO A 181 7.64 -18.32 7.00
CA PRO A 181 6.42 -18.32 7.79
C PRO A 181 6.20 -16.87 8.25
N LEU A 182 4.98 -16.38 8.07
CA LEU A 182 4.56 -15.11 8.68
C LEU A 182 4.81 -15.26 10.19
N ILE A 183 5.84 -14.61 10.68
CA ILE A 183 6.08 -14.50 12.12
C ILE A 183 4.98 -13.54 12.60
N ASN A 184 3.95 -14.09 13.23
CA ASN A 184 2.99 -13.29 13.98
C ASN A 184 3.81 -12.62 15.09
N GLY A 185 3.76 -11.28 15.15
CA GLY A 185 4.54 -10.47 16.08
C GLY A 185 4.31 -10.75 17.58
N ASN A 186 3.49 -11.73 17.94
CA ASN A 186 3.27 -12.22 19.30
C ASN A 186 4.19 -13.37 19.70
N GLU A 187 5.02 -13.93 18.83
CA GLU A 187 5.94 -15.03 19.14
C GLU A 187 7.42 -14.62 19.29
N ALA A 188 7.70 -13.32 19.20
CA ALA A 188 9.09 -12.83 19.26
C ALA A 188 9.54 -12.35 20.65
N ILE A 189 8.81 -12.70 21.74
CA ILE A 189 9.24 -12.44 23.12
C ILE A 189 9.16 -13.78 23.88
N GLY A 190 10.19 -14.57 23.74
CA GLY A 190 10.51 -15.73 24.53
C GLY A 190 12.01 -15.79 24.72
#